data_11bd466eec336b7ed79696cdca56fc52
#
_entry.id   11bd466eec336b7ed79696cdca56fc52
#
_cell.length_a   1.000
_cell.length_b   1.000
_cell.length_c   1.000
_cell.angle_alpha   90.00
_cell.angle_beta   90.00
_cell.angle_gamma   90.00
#
_symmetry.space_group_name_H-M   'P 1'
#
loop_
_entity.id
_entity.type
_entity.pdbx_description
1 polymer ?
#
loop_
_entity_poly.entity_id
_entity_poly.type
_entity_poly.pdbx_seq_one_letter_code
_entity_poly.pdbx_strand_id
1 'polypeptide(L)'
;MLAAAMGVVFSRNPVHSVMFLVLTFFQSSILWLLAEAEFLAIVLVLVYVGAVMVLFLFVVMMLDVNVEAAKRGFSRYAPLGIGVALLMVVQLIQLIWLRSQSVMGSGGFAVTPEGYNNTKALGAVLYT
;
A
#
# COMPACT_ATOMS: atom_id res chain seq x y z
N MET A 1 -3.36 -7.00 4.64
CA MET A 1 -2.65 -6.24 3.59
C MET A 1 -1.66 -7.10 2.81
N LEU A 2 -0.66 -7.71 3.45
CA LEU A 2 0.34 -8.55 2.76
C LEU A 2 -0.27 -9.70 1.97
N ALA A 3 -1.22 -10.43 2.54
CA ALA A 3 -1.89 -11.53 1.84
C ALA A 3 -2.65 -11.06 0.59
N ALA A 4 -3.31 -9.91 0.67
CA ALA A 4 -3.98 -9.32 -0.48
C ALA A 4 -2.99 -8.85 -1.56
N ALA A 5 -1.88 -8.24 -1.15
CA ALA A 5 -0.81 -7.84 -2.07
C ALA A 5 -0.17 -9.06 -2.77
N MET A 6 0.03 -10.15 -2.05
CA MET A 6 0.48 -11.40 -2.66
C MET A 6 -0.54 -11.95 -3.64
N GLY A 7 -1.83 -11.82 -3.32
CA GLY A 7 -2.91 -12.19 -4.25
C GLY A 7 -2.86 -11.42 -5.56
N VAL A 8 -2.48 -10.13 -5.53
CA VAL A 8 -2.28 -9.32 -6.74
C VAL A 8 -1.20 -9.93 -7.65
N VAL A 9 -0.07 -10.29 -7.05
CA VAL A 9 1.11 -10.78 -7.79
C VAL A 9 0.87 -12.18 -8.35
N PHE A 10 0.28 -13.07 -7.55
CA PHE A 10 0.11 -14.47 -7.91
C PHE A 10 -1.18 -14.79 -8.68
N SER A 11 -2.10 -13.84 -8.79
CA SER A 11 -3.34 -14.04 -9.53
C SER A 11 -3.07 -14.20 -11.03
N ARG A 12 -3.69 -15.20 -11.63
CA ARG A 12 -3.58 -15.45 -13.07
C ARG A 12 -4.52 -14.62 -13.91
N ASN A 13 -5.67 -14.25 -13.33
CA ASN A 13 -6.67 -13.47 -14.02
C ASN A 13 -6.46 -11.98 -13.73
N PRO A 14 -6.30 -11.11 -14.77
CA PRO A 14 -6.10 -9.68 -14.58
C PRO A 14 -7.20 -9.01 -13.76
N VAL A 15 -8.45 -9.41 -13.92
CA VAL A 15 -9.59 -8.86 -13.17
C VAL A 15 -9.47 -9.21 -11.68
N HIS A 16 -9.13 -10.45 -11.35
CA HIS A 16 -8.91 -10.87 -9.98
C HIS A 16 -7.72 -10.13 -9.34
N SER A 17 -6.65 -9.93 -10.09
CA SER A 17 -5.50 -9.12 -9.64
C SER A 17 -5.93 -7.70 -9.23
N VAL A 18 -6.73 -7.05 -10.06
CA VAL A 18 -7.22 -5.70 -9.77
C VAL A 18 -8.13 -5.68 -8.56
N MET A 19 -8.98 -6.70 -8.39
CA MET A 19 -9.83 -6.80 -7.20
C MET A 19 -9.01 -6.98 -5.92
N PHE A 20 -7.95 -7.79 -5.95
CA PHE A 20 -7.02 -7.89 -4.83
C PHE A 20 -6.29 -6.58 -4.56
N LEU A 21 -5.97 -5.83 -5.61
CA LEU A 21 -5.35 -4.52 -5.48
C LEU A 21 -6.29 -3.51 -4.80
N VAL A 22 -7.57 -3.51 -5.15
CA VAL A 22 -8.61 -2.71 -4.48
C VAL A 22 -8.66 -3.05 -2.99
N LEU A 23 -8.66 -4.34 -2.67
CA LEU A 23 -8.66 -4.80 -1.28
C LEU A 23 -7.40 -4.35 -0.53
N THR A 24 -6.24 -4.39 -1.19
CA THR A 24 -4.97 -3.91 -0.62
C THR A 24 -5.03 -2.43 -0.28
N PHE A 25 -5.52 -1.60 -1.19
CA PHE A 25 -5.68 -0.16 -0.96
C PHE A 25 -6.68 0.13 0.16
N PHE A 26 -7.78 -0.60 0.20
CA PHE A 26 -8.76 -0.44 1.27
C PHE A 26 -8.17 -0.76 2.64
N GLN A 27 -7.43 -1.84 2.74
CA GLN A 27 -6.71 -2.20 3.98
C GLN A 27 -5.62 -1.19 4.33
N SER A 28 -4.96 -0.62 3.33
CA SER A 28 -3.98 0.46 3.54
C SER A 28 -4.64 1.71 4.11
N SER A 29 -5.84 2.05 3.65
CA SER A 29 -6.63 3.15 4.20
C SER A 29 -6.93 2.95 5.69
N ILE A 30 -7.28 1.73 6.09
CA ILE A 30 -7.50 1.40 7.51
C ILE A 30 -6.22 1.62 8.33
N LEU A 31 -5.06 1.25 7.80
CA LEU A 31 -3.77 1.51 8.45
C LEU A 31 -3.51 3.02 8.64
N TRP A 32 -3.85 3.83 7.63
CA TRP A 32 -3.75 5.28 7.74
C TRP A 32 -4.69 5.86 8.80
N LEU A 33 -5.90 5.31 8.94
CA LEU A 33 -6.81 5.69 10.01
C LEU A 33 -6.22 5.38 11.39
N LEU A 34 -5.62 4.22 11.55
CA LEU A 34 -4.96 3.82 12.80
C LEU A 34 -3.73 4.69 13.11
N ALA A 35 -3.07 5.22 12.09
CA ALA A 35 -1.96 6.17 12.23
C ALA A 35 -2.44 7.61 12.48
N GLU A 36 -3.74 7.82 12.69
CA GLU A 36 -4.39 9.13 12.91
C GLU A 36 -4.29 10.10 11.71
N ALA A 37 -4.00 9.58 10.53
CA ALA A 37 -4.02 10.33 9.27
C ALA A 37 -5.39 10.20 8.58
N GLU A 38 -6.43 10.69 9.23
CA GLU A 38 -7.82 10.52 8.78
C GLU A 38 -8.09 11.11 7.40
N PHE A 39 -7.58 12.31 7.14
CA PHE A 39 -7.75 12.97 5.85
C PHE A 39 -7.13 12.17 4.72
N LEU A 40 -5.90 11.68 4.92
CA LEU A 40 -5.19 10.88 3.92
C LEU A 40 -5.89 9.54 3.67
N ALA A 41 -6.42 8.91 4.71
CA ALA A 41 -7.19 7.67 4.60
C ALA A 41 -8.46 7.86 3.76
N ILE A 42 -9.20 8.92 4.00
CA ILE A 42 -10.43 9.25 3.25
C ILE A 42 -10.11 9.54 1.80
N VAL A 43 -9.07 10.33 1.54
CA VAL A 43 -8.62 10.66 0.17
C VAL A 43 -8.16 9.40 -0.56
N LEU A 44 -7.45 8.49 0.11
CA LEU A 44 -7.02 7.23 -0.47
C LEU A 44 -8.22 6.39 -0.93
N VAL A 45 -9.24 6.24 -0.10
CA VAL A 45 -10.45 5.50 -0.46
C VAL A 45 -11.23 6.20 -1.58
N LEU A 46 -11.43 7.50 -1.44
CA LEU A 46 -12.25 8.25 -2.39
C LEU A 46 -11.60 8.31 -3.78
N VAL A 47 -10.33 8.66 -3.84
CA VAL A 47 -9.62 8.90 -5.11
C VAL A 47 -9.02 7.62 -5.66
N TYR A 48 -8.23 6.91 -4.87
CA TYR A 48 -7.53 5.72 -5.36
C TYR A 48 -8.46 4.54 -5.57
N VAL A 49 -9.26 4.20 -4.58
CA VAL A 49 -10.19 3.08 -4.71
C VAL A 49 -11.40 3.46 -5.56
N GLY A 50 -11.99 4.60 -5.32
CA GLY A 50 -13.23 5.01 -5.99
C GLY A 50 -13.05 5.42 -7.46
N ALA A 51 -12.01 6.18 -7.76
CA ALA A 51 -11.80 6.69 -9.13
C ALA A 51 -10.73 5.91 -9.90
N VAL A 52 -9.53 5.82 -9.36
CA VAL A 52 -8.37 5.24 -10.10
C VAL A 52 -8.53 3.74 -10.29
N MET A 53 -8.90 3.00 -9.25
CA MET A 53 -9.04 1.55 -9.36
C MET A 53 -10.25 1.13 -10.18
N VAL A 54 -11.36 1.86 -10.10
CA VAL A 54 -12.55 1.61 -10.93
C VAL A 54 -12.21 1.82 -12.40
N LEU A 55 -11.51 2.90 -12.74
CA LEU A 55 -11.04 3.15 -14.10
C LEU A 55 -10.07 2.06 -14.55
N PHE A 56 -9.13 1.67 -13.71
CA PHE A 56 -8.17 0.63 -14.02
C PHE A 56 -8.85 -0.73 -14.23
N LEU A 57 -9.81 -1.08 -13.40
CA LEU A 57 -10.62 -2.29 -13.55
C LEU A 57 -11.36 -2.29 -14.89
N PHE A 58 -11.96 -1.17 -15.24
CA PHE A 58 -12.67 -1.00 -16.51
C PHE A 58 -11.73 -1.19 -17.70
N VAL A 59 -10.55 -0.58 -17.68
CA VAL A 59 -9.52 -0.71 -18.72
C VAL A 59 -9.05 -2.16 -18.86
N VAL A 60 -8.80 -2.86 -17.75
CA VAL A 60 -8.38 -4.26 -17.75
C VAL A 60 -9.44 -5.19 -18.32
N MET A 61 -10.72 -4.90 -18.07
CA MET A 61 -11.83 -5.67 -18.65
C MET A 61 -11.99 -5.43 -20.15
N MET A 62 -11.65 -4.24 -20.63
CA MET A 62 -11.73 -3.89 -22.05
C MET A 62 -10.53 -4.41 -22.86
N LEU A 63 -9.37 -4.56 -22.24
CA LEU A 63 -8.17 -5.06 -22.89
C LEU A 63 -8.09 -6.59 -22.80
N ASP A 64 -7.79 -7.21 -23.93
CA ASP A 64 -7.45 -8.64 -23.98
C ASP A 64 -5.97 -8.82 -23.64
N VAL A 65 -5.70 -9.05 -22.37
CA VAL A 65 -4.32 -9.23 -21.87
C VAL A 65 -3.91 -10.70 -22.05
N ASN A 66 -2.86 -10.92 -22.84
CA ASN A 66 -2.29 -12.25 -23.01
C ASN A 66 -1.40 -12.62 -21.81
N VAL A 67 -1.99 -13.35 -20.86
CA VAL A 67 -1.31 -13.78 -19.63
C VAL A 67 -0.17 -14.76 -19.92
N GLU A 68 -0.28 -15.58 -20.96
CA GLU A 68 0.76 -16.55 -21.34
C GLU A 68 2.04 -15.88 -21.84
N ALA A 69 1.91 -14.81 -22.65
CA ALA A 69 3.04 -14.02 -23.12
C ALA A 69 3.77 -13.31 -21.97
N ALA A 70 3.03 -12.82 -20.98
CA ALA A 70 3.61 -12.21 -19.78
C ALA A 70 4.40 -13.23 -18.94
N LYS A 71 3.93 -14.46 -18.83
CA LYS A 71 4.62 -15.54 -18.09
C LYS A 71 5.95 -15.97 -18.72
N ARG A 72 6.06 -15.95 -20.04
CA ARG A 72 7.29 -16.35 -20.75
C ARG A 72 8.45 -15.39 -20.49
N GLY A 73 8.17 -14.10 -20.30
CA GLY A 73 9.19 -13.09 -19.96
C GLY A 73 9.62 -13.12 -18.51
N PHE A 74 8.80 -13.67 -17.63
CA PHE A 74 9.02 -13.66 -16.19
C PHE A 74 10.20 -14.53 -15.76
N SER A 75 10.40 -15.70 -16.36
CA SER A 75 11.44 -16.64 -15.96
C SER A 75 12.87 -16.14 -16.19
N ARG A 76 13.08 -15.26 -17.16
CA ARG A 76 14.42 -14.73 -17.50
C ARG A 76 14.95 -13.73 -16.46
N TYR A 77 14.07 -12.91 -15.91
CA TYR A 77 14.43 -11.85 -14.96
C TYR A 77 14.03 -12.15 -13.52
N ALA A 78 13.44 -13.32 -13.28
CA ALA A 78 13.01 -13.73 -11.94
C ALA A 78 14.14 -13.68 -10.89
N PRO A 79 15.39 -14.18 -11.14
CA PRO A 79 16.44 -14.12 -10.14
C PRO A 79 16.85 -12.68 -9.79
N LEU A 80 16.83 -11.76 -10.75
CA LEU A 80 17.11 -10.35 -10.51
C LEU A 80 16.03 -9.73 -9.62
N GLY A 81 14.75 -10.01 -9.90
CA GLY A 81 13.62 -9.53 -9.11
C GLY A 81 13.66 -10.04 -7.67
N ILE A 82 13.98 -11.32 -7.50
CA ILE A 82 14.13 -11.93 -6.17
C ILE A 82 15.28 -11.26 -5.40
N GLY A 83 16.40 -10.99 -6.06
CA GLY A 83 17.54 -10.32 -5.45
C GLY A 83 17.19 -8.92 -4.93
N VAL A 84 16.50 -8.12 -5.74
CA VAL A 84 16.03 -6.78 -5.36
C VAL A 84 15.02 -6.87 -4.21
N ALA A 85 14.08 -7.80 -4.27
CA ALA A 85 13.08 -8.00 -3.23
C ALA A 85 13.73 -8.36 -1.89
N LEU A 86 14.70 -9.27 -1.89
CA LEU A 86 15.44 -9.64 -0.69
C LEU A 86 16.20 -8.45 -0.09
N LEU A 87 16.85 -7.66 -0.94
CA LEU A 87 17.57 -6.45 -0.51
C LEU A 87 16.61 -5.46 0.17
N MET A 88 15.44 -5.24 -0.41
CA MET A 88 14.42 -4.38 0.18
C MET A 88 13.92 -4.89 1.53
N VAL A 89 13.69 -6.19 1.63
CA VAL A 89 13.26 -6.83 2.89
C VAL A 89 14.31 -6.66 3.98
N VAL A 90 15.59 -6.90 3.66
CA VAL A 90 16.69 -6.72 4.62
C VAL A 90 16.78 -5.29 5.10
N GLN A 91 16.67 -4.30 4.20
CA GLN A 91 16.67 -2.88 4.56
C GLN A 91 15.49 -2.53 5.49
N LEU A 92 14.31 -3.05 5.22
CA LEU A 92 13.14 -2.82 6.07
C LEU A 92 13.33 -3.41 7.46
N ILE A 93 13.82 -4.63 7.55
CA ILE A 93 14.09 -5.29 8.84
C ILE A 93 15.11 -4.49 9.65
N GLN A 94 16.20 -4.05 9.02
CA GLN A 94 17.21 -3.21 9.67
C GLN A 94 16.60 -1.90 10.21
N LEU A 95 15.79 -1.24 9.40
CA LEU A 95 15.16 0.01 9.79
C LEU A 95 14.21 -0.17 10.98
N ILE A 96 13.39 -1.23 10.95
CA ILE A 96 12.46 -1.55 12.03
C ILE A 96 13.24 -1.88 13.31
N TRP A 97 14.32 -2.65 13.19
CA TRP A 97 15.14 -3.06 14.35
C TRP A 97 15.82 -1.87 15.02
N LEU A 98 16.44 -0.99 14.22
CA LEU A 98 17.07 0.24 14.72
C LEU A 98 16.04 1.15 15.40
N ARG A 99 14.85 1.30 14.78
CA ARG A 99 13.79 2.12 15.33
C ARG A 99 13.18 1.52 16.61
N SER A 100 13.06 0.22 16.67
CA SER A 100 12.60 -0.49 17.87
C SER A 100 13.52 -0.22 19.08
N GLN A 101 14.84 -0.23 18.87
CA GLN A 101 15.78 0.09 19.94
C GLN A 101 15.68 1.54 20.41
N SER A 102 15.50 2.49 19.49
CA SER A 102 15.35 3.91 19.84
C SER A 102 14.03 4.19 20.59
N VAL A 103 12.95 3.51 20.22
CA VAL A 103 11.65 3.64 20.91
C VAL A 103 11.71 3.03 22.32
N MET A 104 12.38 1.90 22.49
CA MET A 104 12.57 1.30 23.82
C MET A 104 13.42 2.18 24.73
N GLY A 105 14.38 2.91 24.15
CA GLY A 105 15.25 3.83 24.91
C GLY A 105 14.61 5.17 25.27
N SER A 106 13.58 5.61 24.55
CA SER A 106 12.97 6.93 24.73
C SER A 106 11.57 6.95 25.41
N GLY A 107 11.11 5.81 25.94
CA GLY A 107 9.93 5.81 26.80
C GLY A 107 8.56 5.82 26.12
N GLY A 108 8.46 5.35 24.90
CA GLY A 108 7.14 5.08 24.28
C GLY A 108 6.76 5.99 23.11
N PHE A 109 5.70 5.61 22.44
CA PHE A 109 5.09 6.42 21.38
C PHE A 109 4.49 7.69 21.97
N ALA A 110 4.71 8.82 21.29
CA ALA A 110 4.04 10.05 21.66
C ALA A 110 2.52 9.85 21.56
N VAL A 111 1.85 10.01 22.69
CA VAL A 111 0.38 9.92 22.73
C VAL A 111 -0.18 11.19 22.11
N THR A 112 -1.09 11.03 21.16
CA THR A 112 -1.76 12.18 20.54
C THR A 112 -2.62 12.90 21.60
N PRO A 113 -2.56 14.25 21.69
CA PRO A 113 -3.39 14.97 22.66
C PRO A 113 -4.88 14.70 22.46
N GLU A 114 -5.63 14.64 23.54
CA GLU A 114 -7.08 14.55 23.47
C GLU A 114 -7.65 15.74 22.68
N GLY A 115 -8.55 15.46 21.74
CA GLY A 115 -9.14 16.48 20.88
C GLY A 115 -8.33 16.82 19.62
N TYR A 116 -7.21 16.12 19.36
CA TYR A 116 -6.47 16.29 18.11
C TYR A 116 -7.29 15.82 16.90
N ASN A 117 -7.45 16.71 15.93
CA ASN A 117 -8.12 16.40 14.66
C ASN A 117 -7.15 16.67 13.50
N ASN A 118 -6.81 15.61 12.79
CA ASN A 118 -5.87 15.65 11.66
C ASN A 118 -6.36 16.57 10.54
N THR A 119 -7.65 16.50 10.21
CA THR A 119 -8.26 17.32 9.15
C THR A 119 -8.18 18.81 9.48
N LYS A 120 -8.45 19.16 10.73
CA LYS A 120 -8.36 20.55 11.22
C LYS A 120 -6.92 21.06 11.21
N ALA A 121 -5.97 20.24 11.63
CA ALA A 121 -4.56 20.58 11.62
C ALA A 121 -4.04 20.82 10.21
N LEU A 122 -4.39 19.96 9.25
CA LEU A 122 -4.07 20.14 7.83
C LEU A 122 -4.71 21.39 7.24
N GLY A 123 -5.97 21.65 7.57
CA GLY A 123 -6.68 22.83 7.13
C GLY A 123 -6.00 24.10 7.61
N ALA A 124 -5.58 24.14 8.86
CA ALA A 124 -4.87 25.28 9.43
C ALA A 124 -3.54 25.57 8.73
N VAL A 125 -2.80 24.53 8.36
CA VAL A 125 -1.52 24.67 7.63
C VAL A 125 -1.74 25.11 6.19
N LEU A 126 -2.77 24.58 5.50
CA LEU A 126 -3.05 24.90 4.11
C LEU A 126 -3.56 26.32 3.89
N TYR A 127 -4.32 26.87 4.84
CA TYR A 127 -4.96 28.19 4.72
C TYR A 127 -4.21 29.31 5.43
N THR A 128 -3.08 29.04 6.01
CA THR A 128 -2.18 30.04 6.57
C THR A 128 -0.94 30.20 5.73
#